data_1752d4b7ec138585ae11cfd342bf9a3f
#
_entry.id   1752d4b7ec138585ae11cfd342bf9a3f
#
_cell.length_a   1.000
_cell.length_b   1.000
_cell.length_c   1.000
_cell.angle_alpha   90.00
_cell.angle_beta   90.00
_cell.angle_gamma   90.00
#
_symmetry.space_group_name_H-M   'P 1'
#
loop_
_entity.id
_entity.type
_entity.pdbx_description
1 polymer ?
#
loop_
_entity_poly.entity_id
_entity_poly.type
_entity_poly.pdbx_seq_one_letter_code
_entity_poly.pdbx_strand_id
1 'polypeptide(L)'
;MTTRRNFIKNTAKVAAALSLPVVTANTFGFNILHKDLKPEDTIIGHGDFKFKVDKGWAKMSANTNPILNCHEMVQDSKGRLIMIGDHTHNNIIVFDKSGKILEYWGHSLPGGHGLSISQEGGEDFLVMTDCGYFQDKNGDWKAQTGQVLKTTVDGRLLFSIAHPKTIGVYKPDMKFQPTETAVAPNGDIYVADGYGSDYIIRYDSNGKYIHHFGGHDSSNAAHNLHNAHGIAIDARDKNNPVLICTSREENCFKYFTMEGKFIRKVDMPGMYVCRPVVNGTNIYAGVCWSKDSAGKMFGNSGFVTILDQSNKVVSNPGGTPPEYKGGVLQQVYQAPEKTFYHGHDVCIDEDKSVYVCQWNAAFTAPVKLTRV
;
A
#
# COMPACT_ATOMS: atom_id res chain seq x y z
N MET A 1 55.32 14.12 0.49
CA MET A 1 54.42 14.05 1.65
C MET A 1 53.86 15.45 1.91
N THR A 2 52.62 15.70 1.62
CA THR A 2 51.95 16.98 1.87
C THR A 2 51.57 17.05 3.35
N THR A 3 52.06 18.06 4.05
CA THR A 3 51.79 18.22 5.48
C THR A 3 50.34 18.66 5.71
N ARG A 4 49.75 18.28 6.85
CA ARG A 4 48.37 18.61 7.28
C ARG A 4 48.08 20.13 7.15
N ARG A 5 49.08 20.98 7.26
CA ARG A 5 48.98 22.44 7.12
C ARG A 5 48.75 22.90 5.68
N ASN A 6 49.27 22.17 4.67
CA ASN A 6 49.05 22.46 3.24
C ASN A 6 47.69 21.99 2.78
N PHE A 7 47.14 20.91 3.37
CA PHE A 7 45.80 20.45 3.11
C PHE A 7 44.73 21.48 3.54
N ILE A 8 44.90 22.04 4.76
CA ILE A 8 43.96 23.05 5.28
C ILE A 8 44.04 24.36 4.48
N LYS A 9 45.20 24.78 4.00
CA LYS A 9 45.34 25.98 3.16
C LYS A 9 44.74 25.83 1.78
N ASN A 10 44.79 24.64 1.18
CA ASN A 10 44.19 24.38 -0.12
C ASN A 10 42.65 24.23 -0.04
N THR A 11 42.12 23.70 1.05
CA THR A 11 40.68 23.63 1.30
C THR A 11 40.06 25.02 1.51
N ALA A 12 40.79 25.92 2.18
CA ALA A 12 40.32 27.30 2.38
C ALA A 12 40.35 28.16 1.10
N LYS A 13 41.20 27.83 0.10
CA LYS A 13 41.25 28.53 -1.18
C LYS A 13 40.13 28.07 -2.17
N VAL A 14 39.61 26.87 -2.01
CA VAL A 14 38.46 26.37 -2.82
C VAL A 14 37.13 26.89 -2.26
N ALA A 15 37.05 27.19 -0.98
CA ALA A 15 35.86 27.76 -0.34
C ALA A 15 35.58 29.22 -0.71
N ALA A 16 36.57 29.97 -1.24
CA ALA A 16 36.40 31.39 -1.57
C ALA A 16 35.92 31.65 -3.03
N ALA A 17 35.78 30.63 -3.85
CA ALA A 17 35.41 30.77 -5.27
C ALA A 17 33.99 30.29 -5.61
N LEU A 18 33.21 29.84 -4.64
CA LEU A 18 31.82 29.42 -4.80
C LEU A 18 30.90 30.22 -3.85
N SER A 19 30.76 31.52 -4.11
CA SER A 19 29.65 32.29 -3.58
C SER A 19 28.41 32.10 -4.46
N LEU A 20 27.92 30.89 -4.52
CA LEU A 20 26.51 30.66 -4.84
C LEU A 20 25.70 31.06 -3.60
N PRO A 21 24.52 31.66 -3.75
CA PRO A 21 23.69 31.96 -2.60
C PRO A 21 23.42 30.66 -1.84
N VAL A 22 23.84 30.66 -0.57
CA VAL A 22 23.44 29.60 0.35
C VAL A 22 21.95 29.70 0.48
N VAL A 23 21.25 28.94 -0.36
CA VAL A 23 19.88 28.54 -0.03
C VAL A 23 20.04 27.67 1.19
N THR A 24 19.69 28.20 2.34
CA THR A 24 19.62 27.47 3.59
C THR A 24 18.76 26.24 3.35
N ALA A 25 19.39 25.11 3.15
CA ALA A 25 18.74 23.81 3.09
C ALA A 25 18.31 23.44 4.53
N ASN A 26 17.31 24.14 5.02
CA ASN A 26 16.50 23.69 6.13
C ASN A 26 15.27 23.02 5.56
N THR A 27 15.11 21.76 5.89
CA THR A 27 14.01 20.85 5.52
C THR A 27 14.30 19.94 4.34
N PHE A 28 15.15 18.95 4.59
CA PHE A 28 15.13 17.75 3.77
C PHE A 28 13.81 16.99 3.97
N GLY A 29 13.08 16.82 2.89
CA GLY A 29 12.25 15.66 2.67
C GLY A 29 10.76 15.85 2.55
N PHE A 30 10.12 16.86 3.11
CA PHE A 30 8.64 16.87 3.14
C PHE A 30 7.93 17.95 2.31
N ASN A 31 8.65 18.86 1.66
CA ASN A 31 8.06 20.06 1.03
C ASN A 31 8.43 20.35 -0.43
N ILE A 32 9.06 19.45 -1.16
CA ILE A 32 9.49 19.75 -2.54
C ILE A 32 8.31 19.89 -3.53
N LEU A 33 7.14 19.32 -3.21
CA LEU A 33 5.95 19.37 -4.06
C LEU A 33 5.05 20.60 -3.86
N HIS A 34 5.37 21.53 -2.95
CA HIS A 34 4.39 22.50 -2.46
C HIS A 34 4.63 23.95 -2.83
N LYS A 35 5.51 24.27 -3.80
CA LYS A 35 5.88 25.68 -4.02
C LYS A 35 4.83 26.51 -4.77
N ASP A 36 3.85 25.89 -5.45
CA ASP A 36 2.95 26.63 -6.36
C ASP A 36 1.44 26.48 -6.12
N LEU A 37 1.00 25.69 -5.13
CA LEU A 37 -0.41 25.60 -4.77
C LEU A 37 -0.54 25.86 -3.27
N LYS A 38 -1.43 26.76 -2.87
CA LYS A 38 -1.87 26.80 -1.47
C LYS A 38 -2.51 25.44 -1.20
N PRO A 39 -1.96 24.60 -0.29
CA PRO A 39 -2.41 23.22 -0.13
C PRO A 39 -3.87 23.09 0.30
N GLU A 40 -4.45 24.18 0.80
CA GLU A 40 -5.72 24.20 1.50
C GLU A 40 -6.96 24.15 0.60
N ASP A 41 -6.81 24.31 -0.73
CA ASP A 41 -7.98 24.48 -1.62
C ASP A 41 -8.05 23.45 -2.77
N THR A 42 -7.14 22.45 -2.82
CA THR A 42 -7.17 21.46 -3.88
C THR A 42 -8.28 20.45 -3.64
N ILE A 43 -9.30 20.45 -4.51
CA ILE A 43 -10.37 19.46 -4.53
C ILE A 43 -10.13 18.50 -5.69
N ILE A 44 -10.16 17.20 -5.40
CA ILE A 44 -9.98 16.10 -6.37
C ILE A 44 -11.13 15.11 -6.27
N GLY A 45 -11.30 14.30 -7.32
CA GLY A 45 -12.38 13.31 -7.39
C GLY A 45 -13.59 13.79 -8.19
N HIS A 46 -14.62 12.93 -8.33
CA HIS A 46 -15.73 13.11 -9.26
C HIS A 46 -17.07 12.78 -8.62
N GLY A 47 -18.14 13.36 -9.15
CA GLY A 47 -19.51 13.15 -8.66
C GLY A 47 -19.63 13.42 -7.17
N ASP A 48 -20.21 12.49 -6.43
CA ASP A 48 -20.39 12.56 -4.98
C ASP A 48 -19.10 12.25 -4.19
N PHE A 49 -18.03 11.81 -4.86
CA PHE A 49 -16.75 11.45 -4.25
C PHE A 49 -15.70 12.51 -4.56
N LYS A 50 -15.89 13.70 -4.01
CA LYS A 50 -14.94 14.81 -4.05
C LYS A 50 -14.28 14.99 -2.69
N PHE A 51 -12.99 15.36 -2.72
CA PHE A 51 -12.19 15.43 -1.51
C PHE A 51 -11.26 16.64 -1.54
N LYS A 52 -11.17 17.30 -0.40
CA LYS A 52 -10.12 18.29 -0.10
C LYS A 52 -8.84 17.55 0.29
N VAL A 53 -7.71 17.95 -0.30
CA VAL A 53 -6.40 17.32 -0.08
C VAL A 53 -5.66 17.98 1.07
N ASP A 54 -5.22 17.19 2.06
CA ASP A 54 -4.32 17.63 3.13
C ASP A 54 -3.04 16.79 3.11
N LYS A 55 -1.98 17.33 2.53
CA LYS A 55 -0.65 16.72 2.48
C LYS A 55 0.14 16.95 3.78
N GLY A 56 -0.29 17.84 4.64
CA GLY A 56 0.34 18.17 5.93
C GLY A 56 -0.33 17.48 7.12
N TRP A 57 -1.25 16.55 6.88
CA TRP A 57 -1.98 15.86 7.93
C TRP A 57 -1.05 15.10 8.90
N ALA A 58 -0.19 14.23 8.39
CA ALA A 58 0.71 13.43 9.23
C ALA A 58 1.80 14.32 9.85
N LYS A 59 1.81 14.43 11.18
CA LYS A 59 2.77 15.26 11.95
C LYS A 59 4.04 14.47 12.22
N MET A 60 4.76 14.12 11.17
CA MET A 60 5.96 13.29 11.21
C MET A 60 7.24 14.14 11.21
N SER A 61 8.30 13.59 11.76
CA SER A 61 9.64 14.14 11.71
C SER A 61 10.62 13.10 11.19
N ALA A 62 11.37 13.42 10.14
CA ALA A 62 12.38 12.53 9.59
C ALA A 62 13.48 12.14 10.61
N ASN A 63 13.70 12.96 11.65
CA ASN A 63 14.68 12.68 12.68
C ASN A 63 14.20 11.68 13.74
N THR A 64 12.90 11.64 14.00
CA THR A 64 12.32 10.78 15.06
C THR A 64 11.52 9.63 14.49
N ASN A 65 10.85 9.83 13.36
CA ASN A 65 9.98 8.85 12.71
C ASN A 65 10.30 8.77 11.22
N PRO A 66 11.52 8.31 10.84
CA PRO A 66 11.88 8.19 9.44
C PRO A 66 11.01 7.17 8.73
N ILE A 67 10.70 7.45 7.47
CA ILE A 67 10.03 6.52 6.55
C ILE A 67 10.85 6.38 5.27
N LEU A 68 10.76 5.22 4.63
CA LEU A 68 11.13 5.04 3.24
C LEU A 68 9.86 5.07 2.39
N ASN A 69 8.96 4.14 2.64
CA ASN A 69 7.67 4.06 2.00
C ASN A 69 6.55 3.92 3.04
N CYS A 70 5.39 4.46 2.72
CA CYS A 70 4.15 4.18 3.42
C CYS A 70 3.40 3.12 2.62
N HIS A 71 3.32 1.88 3.13
CA HIS A 71 2.70 0.82 2.35
C HIS A 71 1.21 0.74 2.60
N GLU A 72 0.78 0.52 3.82
CA GLU A 72 -0.63 0.33 4.14
C GLU A 72 -1.04 0.97 5.45
N MET A 73 -2.35 1.19 5.59
CA MET A 73 -2.95 1.76 6.81
C MET A 73 -4.28 1.08 7.12
N VAL A 74 -4.53 0.88 8.41
CA VAL A 74 -5.82 0.41 8.94
C VAL A 74 -6.27 1.31 10.10
N GLN A 75 -7.58 1.30 10.39
CA GLN A 75 -8.14 1.94 11.59
C GLN A 75 -8.48 0.87 12.62
N ASP A 76 -8.08 1.09 13.87
CA ASP A 76 -8.43 0.19 14.99
C ASP A 76 -9.79 0.53 15.61
N SER A 77 -10.26 -0.32 16.54
CA SER A 77 -11.54 -0.13 17.22
C SER A 77 -11.59 1.12 18.13
N LYS A 78 -10.43 1.74 18.40
CA LYS A 78 -10.30 2.97 19.18
C LYS A 78 -10.25 4.23 18.29
N GLY A 79 -10.38 4.06 16.96
CA GLY A 79 -10.31 5.15 15.98
C GLY A 79 -8.89 5.61 15.66
N ARG A 80 -7.83 4.90 16.12
CA ARG A 80 -6.45 5.21 15.79
C ARG A 80 -6.12 4.68 14.39
N LEU A 81 -5.21 5.36 13.70
CA LEU A 81 -4.75 4.99 12.36
C LEU A 81 -3.37 4.36 12.47
N ILE A 82 -3.26 3.12 12.06
CA ILE A 82 -2.05 2.30 12.19
C ILE A 82 -1.49 2.09 10.80
N MET A 83 -0.26 2.55 10.56
CA MET A 83 0.44 2.46 9.28
C MET A 83 1.61 1.50 9.36
N ILE A 84 1.79 0.66 8.33
CA ILE A 84 3.01 -0.10 8.10
C ILE A 84 3.89 0.57 7.06
N GLY A 85 5.20 0.53 7.30
CA GLY A 85 6.22 0.96 6.38
C GLY A 85 7.44 0.04 6.45
N ASP A 86 8.39 0.26 5.57
CA ASP A 86 9.58 -0.57 5.39
C ASP A 86 10.85 0.01 6.04
N HIS A 87 10.73 1.10 6.79
CA HIS A 87 11.86 1.65 7.53
C HIS A 87 12.04 0.91 8.86
N THR A 88 13.18 0.23 9.04
CA THR A 88 13.46 -0.62 10.20
C THR A 88 13.65 0.12 11.53
N HIS A 89 13.57 1.43 11.56
CA HIS A 89 13.52 2.20 12.80
C HIS A 89 12.11 2.19 13.42
N ASN A 90 11.08 2.16 12.59
CA ASN A 90 9.68 2.19 12.98
C ASN A 90 8.80 1.61 11.87
N ASN A 91 8.69 0.29 11.81
CA ASN A 91 7.81 -0.35 10.82
C ASN A 91 6.34 0.03 11.01
N ILE A 92 5.91 0.20 12.25
CA ILE A 92 4.54 0.60 12.59
C ILE A 92 4.55 2.00 13.21
N ILE A 93 3.66 2.84 12.71
CA ILE A 93 3.39 4.17 13.26
C ILE A 93 1.89 4.29 13.50
N VAL A 94 1.53 4.67 14.73
CA VAL A 94 0.14 4.85 15.18
C VAL A 94 -0.17 6.34 15.30
N PHE A 95 -1.18 6.80 14.59
CA PHE A 95 -1.65 8.19 14.61
C PHE A 95 -3.02 8.31 15.27
N ASP A 96 -3.28 9.47 15.83
CA ASP A 96 -4.67 9.92 16.05
C ASP A 96 -5.24 10.54 14.75
N LYS A 97 -6.54 10.84 14.74
CA LYS A 97 -7.22 11.44 13.58
C LYS A 97 -6.71 12.83 13.19
N SER A 98 -6.00 13.53 14.09
CA SER A 98 -5.37 14.82 13.82
C SER A 98 -4.02 14.69 13.10
N GLY A 99 -3.52 13.44 12.94
CA GLY A 99 -2.22 13.12 12.37
C GLY A 99 -1.06 13.21 13.36
N LYS A 100 -1.34 13.36 14.65
CA LYS A 100 -0.33 13.29 15.71
C LYS A 100 0.06 11.84 15.92
N ILE A 101 1.37 11.56 15.97
CA ILE A 101 1.91 10.25 16.32
C ILE A 101 1.67 9.99 17.79
N LEU A 102 1.05 8.85 18.10
CA LEU A 102 0.82 8.36 19.45
C LEU A 102 1.89 7.35 19.86
N GLU A 103 2.23 6.43 18.96
CA GLU A 103 3.16 5.33 19.18
C GLU A 103 3.89 4.99 17.89
N TYR A 104 5.07 4.38 17.99
CA TYR A 104 5.76 3.74 16.88
C TYR A 104 6.64 2.60 17.38
N TRP A 105 6.77 1.54 16.58
CA TRP A 105 7.53 0.35 16.94
C TRP A 105 7.88 -0.51 15.72
N GLY A 106 8.64 -1.58 15.94
CA GLY A 106 9.02 -2.56 14.92
C GLY A 106 10.34 -2.25 14.25
N HIS A 107 11.22 -3.26 14.19
CA HIS A 107 12.57 -3.16 13.66
C HIS A 107 12.96 -4.35 12.78
N SER A 108 11.99 -5.26 12.50
CA SER A 108 12.28 -6.57 11.92
C SER A 108 11.66 -6.80 10.55
N LEU A 109 10.98 -5.80 9.99
CA LEU A 109 10.28 -5.89 8.71
C LEU A 109 10.90 -4.91 7.69
N PRO A 110 12.11 -5.19 7.16
CA PRO A 110 12.74 -4.29 6.19
C PRO A 110 11.98 -4.20 4.87
N GLY A 111 11.13 -5.17 4.55
CA GLY A 111 10.17 -5.18 3.45
C GLY A 111 8.73 -5.11 3.92
N GLY A 112 8.45 -4.41 5.04
CA GLY A 112 7.10 -4.27 5.59
C GLY A 112 6.12 -3.74 4.56
N HIS A 113 5.03 -4.50 4.27
CA HIS A 113 4.19 -4.27 3.10
C HIS A 113 2.69 -4.31 3.43
N GLY A 114 2.11 -5.50 3.61
CA GLY A 114 0.68 -5.66 3.88
C GLY A 114 0.32 -5.52 5.36
N LEU A 115 -0.85 -4.96 5.64
CA LEU A 115 -1.37 -4.74 6.99
C LEU A 115 -2.87 -4.96 7.05
N SER A 116 -3.28 -6.01 7.75
CA SER A 116 -4.69 -6.25 8.09
C SER A 116 -4.91 -6.11 9.58
N ILE A 117 -6.14 -5.79 9.95
CA ILE A 117 -6.60 -5.78 11.34
C ILE A 117 -7.75 -6.77 11.51
N SER A 118 -7.74 -7.51 12.61
CA SER A 118 -8.86 -8.37 13.05
C SER A 118 -9.25 -8.03 14.48
N GLN A 119 -10.52 -8.26 14.80
CA GLN A 119 -11.02 -8.12 16.16
C GLN A 119 -11.41 -9.50 16.70
N GLU A 120 -10.83 -9.91 17.81
CA GLU A 120 -11.05 -11.21 18.43
C GLU A 120 -11.23 -11.01 19.94
N GLY A 121 -12.35 -11.51 20.49
CA GLY A 121 -12.63 -11.36 21.92
C GLY A 121 -12.73 -9.91 22.42
N GLY A 122 -12.97 -8.95 21.53
CA GLY A 122 -13.03 -7.51 21.86
C GLY A 122 -11.67 -6.80 21.78
N GLU A 123 -10.61 -7.50 21.39
CA GLU A 123 -9.27 -6.95 21.21
C GLU A 123 -8.90 -6.90 19.73
N ASP A 124 -8.12 -5.89 19.34
CA ASP A 124 -7.61 -5.75 17.96
C ASP A 124 -6.24 -6.45 17.83
N PHE A 125 -6.05 -7.11 16.68
CA PHE A 125 -4.82 -7.79 16.31
C PHE A 125 -4.40 -7.36 14.90
N LEU A 126 -3.08 -7.28 14.67
CA LEU A 126 -2.51 -6.98 13.37
C LEU A 126 -1.98 -8.26 12.72
N VAL A 127 -2.25 -8.42 11.43
CA VAL A 127 -1.59 -9.40 10.58
C VAL A 127 -0.80 -8.63 9.54
N MET A 128 0.51 -8.85 9.51
CA MET A 128 1.45 -8.08 8.72
C MET A 128 2.24 -8.97 7.78
N THR A 129 2.55 -8.46 6.59
CA THR A 129 3.51 -9.09 5.68
C THR A 129 4.80 -8.29 5.61
N ASP A 130 5.92 -8.99 5.50
CA ASP A 130 7.17 -8.50 4.93
C ASP A 130 7.35 -9.18 3.58
N CYS A 131 7.37 -8.43 2.51
CA CYS A 131 7.46 -8.99 1.15
C CYS A 131 8.88 -9.45 0.78
N GLY A 132 9.86 -9.22 1.65
CA GLY A 132 11.25 -9.60 1.43
C GLY A 132 12.05 -8.68 0.52
N TYR A 133 11.45 -7.67 -0.09
CA TYR A 133 12.19 -6.64 -0.82
C TYR A 133 12.54 -5.47 0.11
N PHE A 134 13.81 -5.06 0.11
CA PHE A 134 14.28 -3.95 0.93
C PHE A 134 15.47 -3.23 0.29
N GLN A 135 15.74 -2.02 0.73
CA GLN A 135 16.96 -1.30 0.37
C GLN A 135 18.04 -1.53 1.43
N ASP A 136 19.25 -1.88 0.98
CA ASP A 136 20.40 -1.97 1.86
C ASP A 136 20.93 -0.57 2.24
N LYS A 137 21.98 -0.53 3.07
CA LYS A 137 22.62 0.73 3.51
C LYS A 137 23.18 1.60 2.38
N ASN A 138 23.32 1.07 1.17
CA ASN A 138 23.79 1.81 0.00
C ASN A 138 22.63 2.28 -0.88
N GLY A 139 21.38 1.94 -0.51
CA GLY A 139 20.18 2.21 -1.30
C GLY A 139 19.91 1.18 -2.42
N ASP A 140 20.70 0.09 -2.47
CA ASP A 140 20.49 -0.98 -3.45
C ASP A 140 19.34 -1.88 -3.05
N TRP A 141 18.46 -2.23 -4.00
CA TRP A 141 17.40 -3.19 -3.78
C TRP A 141 17.95 -4.61 -3.62
N LYS A 142 17.51 -5.27 -2.57
CA LYS A 142 17.82 -6.66 -2.24
C LYS A 142 16.52 -7.44 -2.05
N ALA A 143 16.62 -8.75 -2.15
CA ALA A 143 15.51 -9.67 -1.92
C ALA A 143 15.92 -10.76 -0.93
N GLN A 144 15.04 -11.04 0.00
CA GLN A 144 15.09 -12.20 0.91
C GLN A 144 13.74 -12.91 0.88
N THR A 145 13.61 -14.02 1.62
CA THR A 145 12.29 -14.63 1.79
C THR A 145 11.39 -13.72 2.63
N GLY A 146 10.13 -13.63 2.24
CA GLY A 146 9.14 -12.88 3.01
C GLY A 146 8.64 -13.63 4.25
N GLN A 147 7.83 -12.98 5.05
CA GLN A 147 7.22 -13.53 6.25
C GLN A 147 5.84 -12.93 6.52
N VAL A 148 5.05 -13.63 7.34
CA VAL A 148 3.73 -13.17 7.79
C VAL A 148 3.67 -13.33 9.30
N LEU A 149 3.28 -12.26 10.00
CA LEU A 149 3.25 -12.19 11.46
C LEU A 149 1.86 -11.80 11.95
N LYS A 150 1.41 -12.39 13.06
CA LYS A 150 0.26 -11.91 13.83
C LYS A 150 0.75 -11.32 15.16
N THR A 151 0.33 -10.10 15.47
CA THR A 151 0.71 -9.39 16.71
C THR A 151 -0.49 -8.73 17.37
N THR A 152 -0.33 -8.36 18.63
CA THR A 152 -1.18 -7.34 19.26
C THR A 152 -0.89 -5.97 18.63
N VAL A 153 -1.76 -4.99 18.86
CA VAL A 153 -1.57 -3.62 18.31
C VAL A 153 -0.31 -2.94 18.89
N ASP A 154 0.11 -3.31 20.07
CA ASP A 154 1.34 -2.81 20.72
C ASP A 154 2.61 -3.61 20.35
N GLY A 155 2.52 -4.53 19.37
CA GLY A 155 3.66 -5.20 18.75
C GLY A 155 4.09 -6.51 19.42
N ARG A 156 3.35 -7.05 20.42
CA ARG A 156 3.67 -8.37 20.97
C ARG A 156 3.35 -9.47 19.95
N LEU A 157 4.38 -10.20 19.51
CA LEU A 157 4.23 -11.32 18.58
C LEU A 157 3.38 -12.43 19.21
N LEU A 158 2.36 -12.88 18.49
CA LEU A 158 1.55 -14.05 18.84
C LEU A 158 2.08 -15.30 18.12
N PHE A 159 2.22 -15.23 16.81
CA PHE A 159 2.85 -16.25 15.99
C PHE A 159 3.34 -15.68 14.64
N SER A 160 4.20 -16.43 13.97
CA SER A 160 4.52 -16.28 12.57
C SER A 160 3.96 -17.46 11.78
N ILE A 161 3.45 -17.21 10.57
CA ILE A 161 2.99 -18.27 9.68
C ILE A 161 4.21 -19.03 9.14
N ALA A 162 4.14 -20.35 9.17
CA ALA A 162 5.20 -21.21 8.67
C ALA A 162 5.43 -21.00 7.16
N HIS A 163 6.69 -20.92 6.75
CA HIS A 163 7.05 -20.75 5.35
C HIS A 163 6.45 -21.88 4.49
N PRO A 164 5.82 -21.59 3.33
CA PRO A 164 5.12 -22.59 2.50
C PRO A 164 5.95 -23.80 2.07
N LYS A 165 7.28 -23.70 2.00
CA LYS A 165 8.18 -24.86 1.78
C LYS A 165 8.15 -25.83 2.94
N THR A 166 8.11 -25.35 4.19
CA THR A 166 8.17 -26.21 5.38
C THR A 166 6.88 -27.00 5.59
N ILE A 167 5.79 -26.56 5.02
CA ILE A 167 4.48 -27.23 5.06
C ILE A 167 4.18 -27.99 3.76
N GLY A 168 5.15 -28.09 2.84
CA GLY A 168 5.03 -28.89 1.62
C GLY A 168 4.17 -28.26 0.50
N VAL A 169 3.81 -26.99 0.60
CA VAL A 169 3.04 -26.28 -0.44
C VAL A 169 3.93 -25.82 -1.57
N TYR A 170 5.12 -25.30 -1.26
CA TYR A 170 6.06 -24.78 -2.25
C TYR A 170 7.17 -25.80 -2.57
N LYS A 171 7.52 -25.86 -3.87
CA LYS A 171 8.73 -26.54 -4.34
C LYS A 171 9.98 -25.78 -3.87
N PRO A 172 11.17 -26.42 -3.87
CA PRO A 172 12.41 -25.80 -3.36
C PRO A 172 12.83 -24.49 -4.04
N ASP A 173 12.51 -24.30 -5.32
CA ASP A 173 12.85 -23.15 -6.14
C ASP A 173 11.83 -22.01 -6.09
N MET A 174 10.63 -22.27 -5.55
CA MET A 174 9.59 -21.23 -5.43
C MET A 174 9.98 -20.19 -4.38
N LYS A 175 9.70 -18.93 -4.70
CA LYS A 175 9.87 -17.79 -3.78
C LYS A 175 8.61 -17.60 -2.96
N PHE A 176 8.78 -17.15 -1.72
CA PHE A 176 7.70 -16.65 -0.88
C PHE A 176 7.95 -15.17 -0.59
N GLN A 177 7.13 -14.33 -1.19
CA GLN A 177 7.21 -12.87 -1.11
C GLN A 177 5.80 -12.29 -0.96
N PRO A 178 5.17 -12.49 0.23
CA PRO A 178 3.78 -12.13 0.47
C PRO A 178 3.59 -10.61 0.46
N THR A 179 2.57 -10.17 -0.24
CA THR A 179 2.26 -8.75 -0.39
C THR A 179 1.13 -8.30 0.52
N GLU A 180 0.15 -9.18 0.78
CA GLU A 180 -1.06 -8.76 1.49
C GLU A 180 -1.67 -9.90 2.29
N THR A 181 -2.51 -9.52 3.28
CA THR A 181 -3.37 -10.44 4.01
C THR A 181 -4.82 -9.96 4.06
N ALA A 182 -5.75 -10.89 4.26
CA ALA A 182 -7.12 -10.58 4.64
C ALA A 182 -7.56 -11.56 5.73
N VAL A 183 -8.21 -11.06 6.77
CA VAL A 183 -8.68 -11.89 7.89
C VAL A 183 -10.18 -12.03 7.81
N ALA A 184 -10.67 -13.27 7.74
CA ALA A 184 -12.09 -13.58 7.68
C ALA A 184 -12.76 -13.46 9.07
N PRO A 185 -14.09 -13.30 9.14
CA PRO A 185 -14.80 -13.20 10.42
C PRO A 185 -14.63 -14.41 11.34
N ASN A 186 -14.30 -15.60 10.80
CA ASN A 186 -13.97 -16.79 11.57
C ASN A 186 -12.50 -16.86 12.03
N GLY A 187 -11.71 -15.82 11.72
CA GLY A 187 -10.29 -15.72 12.04
C GLY A 187 -9.34 -16.33 11.01
N ASP A 188 -9.84 -16.97 9.94
CA ASP A 188 -8.99 -17.50 8.87
C ASP A 188 -8.20 -16.38 8.18
N ILE A 189 -6.95 -16.65 7.89
CA ILE A 189 -6.01 -15.70 7.29
C ILE A 189 -5.75 -16.11 5.83
N TYR A 190 -6.02 -15.22 4.91
CA TYR A 190 -5.67 -15.35 3.50
C TYR A 190 -4.43 -14.52 3.23
N VAL A 191 -3.41 -15.14 2.64
CA VAL A 191 -2.13 -14.52 2.30
C VAL A 191 -1.98 -14.48 0.78
N ALA A 192 -1.81 -13.31 0.22
CA ALA A 192 -1.48 -13.13 -1.20
C ALA A 192 0.05 -13.11 -1.36
N ASP A 193 0.61 -14.07 -2.10
CA ASP A 193 2.05 -14.14 -2.40
C ASP A 193 2.36 -13.47 -3.74
N GLY A 194 2.02 -12.19 -3.85
CA GLY A 194 1.95 -11.46 -5.12
C GLY A 194 3.29 -11.12 -5.76
N TYR A 195 4.40 -11.17 -5.04
CA TYR A 195 5.75 -11.03 -5.59
C TYR A 195 6.48 -12.38 -5.68
N GLY A 196 5.84 -13.47 -5.27
CA GLY A 196 6.37 -14.84 -5.31
C GLY A 196 5.66 -15.71 -6.33
N SER A 197 4.65 -16.44 -5.87
CA SER A 197 3.95 -17.48 -6.63
C SER A 197 2.61 -17.06 -7.22
N ASP A 198 2.09 -15.89 -6.86
CA ASP A 198 0.72 -15.45 -7.13
C ASP A 198 -0.37 -16.35 -6.50
N TYR A 199 -0.01 -17.22 -5.56
CA TYR A 199 -1.00 -17.97 -4.80
C TYR A 199 -1.67 -17.10 -3.75
N ILE A 200 -2.95 -17.39 -3.52
CA ILE A 200 -3.67 -17.03 -2.32
C ILE A 200 -3.67 -18.26 -1.41
N ILE A 201 -3.04 -18.13 -0.25
CA ILE A 201 -2.85 -19.24 0.69
C ILE A 201 -3.75 -18.99 1.90
N ARG A 202 -4.65 -19.95 2.21
CA ARG A 202 -5.54 -19.89 3.36
C ARG A 202 -4.94 -20.65 4.54
N TYR A 203 -4.92 -20.00 5.68
CA TYR A 203 -4.57 -20.55 6.99
C TYR A 203 -5.74 -20.38 7.95
N ASP A 204 -5.84 -21.24 8.97
CA ASP A 204 -6.78 -21.03 10.06
C ASP A 204 -6.33 -19.88 10.98
N SER A 205 -7.14 -19.55 11.99
CA SER A 205 -6.88 -18.48 12.97
C SER A 205 -5.59 -18.68 13.79
N ASN A 206 -5.04 -19.89 13.81
CA ASN A 206 -3.79 -20.25 14.49
C ASN A 206 -2.58 -20.33 13.53
N GLY A 207 -2.77 -19.95 12.25
CA GLY A 207 -1.73 -19.99 11.24
C GLY A 207 -1.45 -21.38 10.67
N LYS A 208 -2.34 -22.38 10.86
CA LYS A 208 -2.22 -23.69 10.24
C LYS A 208 -2.76 -23.68 8.82
N TYR A 209 -1.98 -24.18 7.88
CA TYR A 209 -2.37 -24.27 6.46
C TYR A 209 -3.65 -25.08 6.24
N ILE A 210 -4.54 -24.55 5.39
CA ILE A 210 -5.80 -25.20 4.97
C ILE A 210 -5.70 -25.58 3.49
N HIS A 211 -5.59 -24.61 2.58
CA HIS A 211 -5.43 -24.82 1.14
C HIS A 211 -4.87 -23.57 0.47
N HIS A 212 -4.61 -23.64 -0.84
CA HIS A 212 -4.26 -22.50 -1.66
C HIS A 212 -4.92 -22.59 -3.03
N PHE A 213 -5.00 -21.45 -3.72
CA PHE A 213 -5.52 -21.31 -5.08
C PHE A 213 -4.84 -20.13 -5.81
N GLY A 214 -5.23 -19.86 -7.06
CA GLY A 214 -4.59 -18.83 -7.89
C GLY A 214 -3.29 -19.36 -8.51
N GLY A 215 -2.23 -18.58 -8.43
CA GLY A 215 -0.99 -18.81 -9.17
C GLY A 215 -1.09 -18.26 -10.59
N HIS A 216 0.01 -18.31 -11.35
CA HIS A 216 0.03 -17.76 -12.73
C HIS A 216 0.05 -18.85 -13.82
N ASP A 217 0.18 -20.12 -13.45
CA ASP A 217 0.41 -21.25 -14.40
C ASP A 217 -0.68 -22.32 -14.33
N SER A 218 -1.87 -22.03 -13.79
CA SER A 218 -2.92 -23.04 -13.74
C SER A 218 -3.49 -23.30 -15.15
N SER A 219 -4.00 -24.50 -15.38
CA SER A 219 -4.66 -24.88 -16.63
C SER A 219 -5.95 -24.09 -16.89
N ASN A 220 -6.48 -23.42 -15.87
CA ASN A 220 -7.66 -22.54 -15.96
C ASN A 220 -7.24 -21.09 -15.86
N ALA A 221 -7.11 -20.39 -16.98
CA ALA A 221 -6.70 -18.99 -17.04
C ALA A 221 -7.57 -18.03 -16.19
N ALA A 222 -8.85 -18.36 -15.97
CA ALA A 222 -9.72 -17.54 -15.11
C ALA A 222 -9.26 -17.55 -13.64
N HIS A 223 -8.63 -18.64 -13.19
CA HIS A 223 -8.11 -18.77 -11.83
C HIS A 223 -6.72 -18.12 -11.65
N ASN A 224 -5.98 -17.89 -12.75
CA ASN A 224 -4.66 -17.30 -12.67
C ASN A 224 -4.71 -15.89 -12.13
N LEU A 225 -3.68 -15.53 -11.38
CA LEU A 225 -3.39 -14.20 -10.90
C LEU A 225 -2.00 -13.81 -11.38
N HIS A 226 -1.84 -12.57 -11.81
CA HIS A 226 -0.56 -12.04 -12.26
C HIS A 226 -0.23 -10.81 -11.44
N ASN A 227 0.72 -10.94 -10.54
CA ASN A 227 1.00 -10.03 -9.45
C ASN A 227 -0.23 -9.91 -8.53
N ALA A 228 -0.48 -10.95 -7.74
CA ALA A 228 -1.57 -11.05 -6.76
C ALA A 228 -1.31 -10.09 -5.58
N HIS A 229 -1.30 -8.78 -5.86
CA HIS A 229 -0.75 -7.76 -4.97
C HIS A 229 -1.62 -7.47 -3.75
N GLY A 230 -2.93 -7.50 -3.91
CA GLY A 230 -3.88 -7.17 -2.86
C GLY A 230 -4.98 -8.21 -2.71
N ILE A 231 -5.49 -8.36 -1.51
CA ILE A 231 -6.64 -9.20 -1.20
C ILE A 231 -7.52 -8.53 -0.16
N ALA A 232 -8.83 -8.66 -0.31
CA ALA A 232 -9.81 -8.24 0.69
C ALA A 232 -10.98 -9.20 0.74
N ILE A 233 -11.70 -9.19 1.86
CA ILE A 233 -12.98 -9.87 1.99
C ILE A 233 -14.08 -8.86 1.70
N ASP A 234 -14.89 -9.16 0.71
CA ASP A 234 -16.12 -8.42 0.39
C ASP A 234 -17.30 -9.09 1.08
N ALA A 235 -17.68 -8.54 2.21
CA ALA A 235 -18.84 -8.95 3.00
C ALA A 235 -20.03 -7.97 2.83
N ARG A 236 -20.12 -7.23 1.71
CA ARG A 236 -21.27 -6.38 1.39
C ARG A 236 -22.55 -7.22 1.29
N ASP A 237 -22.46 -8.44 0.75
CA ASP A 237 -23.43 -9.49 1.00
C ASP A 237 -22.97 -10.34 2.19
N LYS A 238 -23.57 -10.11 3.36
CA LYS A 238 -23.19 -10.80 4.60
C LYS A 238 -23.44 -12.32 4.55
N ASN A 239 -24.37 -12.76 3.71
CA ASN A 239 -24.70 -14.18 3.59
C ASN A 239 -23.75 -14.93 2.65
N ASN A 240 -23.12 -14.21 1.72
CA ASN A 240 -22.22 -14.78 0.71
C ASN A 240 -20.95 -13.93 0.58
N PRO A 241 -20.10 -13.89 1.60
CA PRO A 241 -18.83 -13.16 1.51
C PRO A 241 -17.94 -13.78 0.43
N VAL A 242 -17.19 -12.94 -0.27
CA VAL A 242 -16.27 -13.35 -1.33
C VAL A 242 -14.90 -12.70 -1.15
N LEU A 243 -13.91 -13.25 -1.80
CA LEU A 243 -12.57 -12.64 -1.87
C LEU A 243 -12.48 -11.77 -3.11
N ILE A 244 -11.91 -10.58 -2.95
CA ILE A 244 -11.45 -9.73 -4.05
C ILE A 244 -9.94 -9.82 -4.09
N CYS A 245 -9.39 -10.37 -5.17
CA CYS A 245 -7.95 -10.47 -5.38
C CYS A 245 -7.54 -9.51 -6.51
N THR A 246 -6.51 -8.72 -6.29
CA THR A 246 -5.91 -7.91 -7.34
C THR A 246 -5.09 -8.80 -8.26
N SER A 247 -5.33 -8.75 -9.56
CA SER A 247 -4.42 -9.24 -10.60
C SER A 247 -3.83 -8.02 -11.30
N ARG A 248 -2.75 -7.50 -10.73
CA ARG A 248 -2.24 -6.16 -11.00
C ARG A 248 -1.72 -5.99 -12.41
N GLU A 249 -1.02 -7.00 -12.95
CA GLU A 249 -0.52 -6.99 -14.32
C GLU A 249 -1.66 -7.06 -15.35
N GLU A 250 -2.78 -7.69 -14.99
CA GLU A 250 -3.98 -7.73 -15.82
C GLU A 250 -4.87 -6.48 -15.66
N ASN A 251 -4.51 -5.54 -14.79
CA ASN A 251 -5.32 -4.35 -14.47
C ASN A 251 -6.76 -4.71 -14.11
N CYS A 252 -6.95 -5.60 -13.13
CA CYS A 252 -8.29 -6.05 -12.75
C CYS A 252 -8.37 -6.50 -11.29
N PHE A 253 -9.60 -6.56 -10.79
CA PHE A 253 -9.97 -7.36 -9.63
C PHE A 253 -10.61 -8.66 -10.07
N LYS A 254 -10.18 -9.79 -9.49
CA LYS A 254 -10.81 -11.10 -9.64
C LYS A 254 -11.50 -11.49 -8.34
N TYR A 255 -12.73 -11.97 -8.47
CA TYR A 255 -13.56 -12.38 -7.36
C TYR A 255 -13.56 -13.89 -7.25
N PHE A 256 -13.40 -14.38 -6.03
CA PHE A 256 -13.40 -15.81 -5.71
C PHE A 256 -14.34 -16.08 -4.53
N THR A 257 -14.88 -17.29 -4.45
CA THR A 257 -15.51 -17.76 -3.20
C THR A 257 -14.42 -17.85 -2.11
N MET A 258 -14.84 -17.98 -0.85
CA MET A 258 -13.92 -18.18 0.27
C MET A 258 -13.09 -19.47 0.13
N GLU A 259 -13.52 -20.43 -0.71
CA GLU A 259 -12.81 -21.66 -1.05
C GLU A 259 -11.94 -21.54 -2.31
N GLY A 260 -11.85 -20.33 -2.90
CA GLY A 260 -10.97 -20.07 -4.05
C GLY A 260 -11.55 -20.43 -5.42
N LYS A 261 -12.88 -20.65 -5.55
CA LYS A 261 -13.52 -20.83 -6.84
C LYS A 261 -13.73 -19.47 -7.51
N PHE A 262 -13.24 -19.30 -8.75
CA PHE A 262 -13.44 -18.07 -9.52
C PHE A 262 -14.92 -17.77 -9.77
N ILE A 263 -15.29 -16.49 -9.60
CA ILE A 263 -16.65 -16.00 -9.80
C ILE A 263 -16.71 -15.08 -11.01
N ARG A 264 -15.88 -14.01 -11.03
CA ARG A 264 -15.90 -12.97 -12.07
C ARG A 264 -14.66 -12.10 -12.01
N LYS A 265 -14.49 -11.29 -13.05
CA LYS A 265 -13.45 -10.25 -13.18
C LYS A 265 -14.11 -8.86 -13.31
N VAL A 266 -13.47 -7.84 -12.75
CA VAL A 266 -13.79 -6.43 -12.96
C VAL A 266 -12.54 -5.76 -13.54
N ASP A 267 -12.63 -5.35 -14.83
CA ASP A 267 -11.54 -4.70 -15.52
C ASP A 267 -11.35 -3.26 -15.05
N MET A 268 -10.09 -2.86 -14.87
CA MET A 268 -9.63 -1.57 -14.39
C MET A 268 -8.63 -0.96 -15.37
N PRO A 269 -9.04 -0.67 -16.63
CA PRO A 269 -8.13 -0.29 -17.70
C PRO A 269 -7.35 0.98 -17.36
N GLY A 270 -6.03 0.93 -17.57
CA GLY A 270 -5.13 2.04 -17.24
C GLY A 270 -4.63 2.07 -15.79
N MET A 271 -5.13 1.20 -14.93
CA MET A 271 -4.86 1.24 -13.50
C MET A 271 -4.00 0.05 -13.06
N TYR A 272 -2.78 0.31 -12.64
CA TYR A 272 -1.96 -0.66 -11.93
C TYR A 272 -2.40 -0.67 -10.46
N VAL A 273 -3.56 -1.30 -10.21
CA VAL A 273 -4.34 -1.20 -8.98
C VAL A 273 -3.74 -2.03 -7.85
N CYS A 274 -3.84 -1.52 -6.61
CA CYS A 274 -3.33 -2.17 -5.41
C CYS A 274 -4.44 -2.86 -4.61
N ARG A 275 -4.35 -2.85 -3.28
CA ARG A 275 -5.32 -3.51 -2.40
C ARG A 275 -6.72 -2.91 -2.56
N PRO A 276 -7.78 -3.73 -2.74
CA PRO A 276 -9.16 -3.27 -2.58
C PRO A 276 -9.50 -3.11 -1.10
N VAL A 277 -10.10 -1.99 -0.73
CA VAL A 277 -10.58 -1.71 0.62
C VAL A 277 -12.09 -1.51 0.57
N VAL A 278 -12.83 -2.42 1.19
CA VAL A 278 -14.31 -2.35 1.26
C VAL A 278 -14.70 -1.44 2.41
N ASN A 279 -15.45 -0.37 2.11
CA ASN A 279 -16.03 0.51 3.13
C ASN A 279 -17.48 0.84 2.80
N GLY A 280 -18.40 0.36 3.63
CA GLY A 280 -19.84 0.43 3.37
C GLY A 280 -20.20 -0.33 2.09
N THR A 281 -20.83 0.35 1.14
CA THR A 281 -21.20 -0.23 -0.16
C THR A 281 -20.13 -0.07 -1.24
N ASN A 282 -19.05 0.67 -0.95
CA ASN A 282 -18.04 1.04 -1.92
C ASN A 282 -16.73 0.25 -1.74
N ILE A 283 -15.94 0.21 -2.80
CA ILE A 283 -14.56 -0.28 -2.80
C ILE A 283 -13.66 0.89 -3.15
N TYR A 284 -12.58 1.05 -2.40
CA TYR A 284 -11.53 2.03 -2.62
C TYR A 284 -10.24 1.28 -2.92
N ALA A 285 -9.38 1.84 -3.76
CA ALA A 285 -8.05 1.28 -3.96
C ALA A 285 -7.05 2.35 -4.37
N GLY A 286 -5.81 2.20 -3.94
CA GLY A 286 -4.69 2.92 -4.51
C GLY A 286 -4.39 2.42 -5.93
N VAL A 287 -3.95 3.30 -6.79
CA VAL A 287 -3.40 3.00 -8.11
C VAL A 287 -1.95 3.46 -8.13
N CYS A 288 -1.04 2.52 -8.27
CA CYS A 288 0.39 2.80 -8.16
C CYS A 288 0.90 3.53 -9.40
N TRP A 289 0.49 3.08 -10.58
CA TRP A 289 0.83 3.68 -11.87
C TRP A 289 -0.36 3.71 -12.81
N SER A 290 -0.38 4.74 -13.66
CA SER A 290 -1.15 4.69 -14.90
C SER A 290 -0.45 3.79 -15.91
N LYS A 291 -1.22 3.05 -16.71
CA LYS A 291 -0.73 2.09 -17.71
C LYS A 291 -1.47 2.31 -19.03
N ASP A 292 -0.77 2.46 -20.14
CA ASP A 292 -1.44 2.59 -21.45
C ASP A 292 -1.99 1.24 -21.95
N SER A 293 -2.72 1.27 -23.06
CA SER A 293 -3.30 0.07 -23.67
C SER A 293 -2.26 -0.91 -24.22
N ALA A 294 -1.02 -0.46 -24.44
CA ALA A 294 0.11 -1.30 -24.82
C ALA A 294 0.84 -1.91 -23.61
N GLY A 295 0.40 -1.59 -22.40
CA GLY A 295 0.98 -2.10 -21.17
C GLY A 295 2.16 -1.29 -20.60
N LYS A 296 2.48 -0.13 -21.19
CA LYS A 296 3.55 0.74 -20.70
C LYS A 296 3.09 1.50 -19.47
N MET A 297 3.83 1.36 -18.36
CA MET A 297 3.62 2.12 -17.14
C MET A 297 4.27 3.51 -17.22
N PHE A 298 3.61 4.49 -16.61
CA PHE A 298 4.12 5.84 -16.45
C PHE A 298 4.61 6.05 -15.02
N GLY A 299 5.83 6.50 -14.82
CA GLY A 299 6.37 6.84 -13.50
C GLY A 299 5.63 8.03 -12.87
N ASN A 300 5.52 8.03 -11.53
CA ASN A 300 4.88 9.10 -10.76
C ASN A 300 3.47 9.45 -11.27
N SER A 301 2.65 8.42 -11.50
CA SER A 301 1.33 8.56 -12.12
C SER A 301 0.22 7.91 -11.31
N GLY A 302 0.39 7.84 -9.98
CA GLY A 302 -0.56 7.25 -9.05
C GLY A 302 -1.77 8.13 -8.76
N PHE A 303 -2.86 7.47 -8.34
CA PHE A 303 -4.12 8.11 -7.90
C PHE A 303 -4.93 7.14 -7.04
N VAL A 304 -6.14 7.49 -6.67
CA VAL A 304 -7.09 6.62 -5.96
C VAL A 304 -8.26 6.32 -6.88
N THR A 305 -8.81 5.12 -6.84
CA THR A 305 -10.04 4.75 -7.55
C THR A 305 -11.12 4.29 -6.58
N ILE A 306 -12.38 4.60 -6.90
CA ILE A 306 -13.56 4.29 -6.07
C ILE A 306 -14.61 3.61 -6.94
N LEU A 307 -15.04 2.43 -6.51
CA LEU A 307 -16.11 1.66 -7.15
C LEU A 307 -17.37 1.69 -6.26
N ASP A 308 -18.51 1.75 -6.88
CA ASP A 308 -19.83 1.64 -6.20
C ASP A 308 -20.21 0.18 -5.84
N GLN A 309 -21.40 0.02 -5.28
CA GLN A 309 -21.93 -1.30 -4.93
C GLN A 309 -22.10 -2.25 -6.13
N SER A 310 -22.21 -1.72 -7.35
CA SER A 310 -22.28 -2.51 -8.59
C SER A 310 -20.91 -2.83 -9.18
N ASN A 311 -19.83 -2.40 -8.50
CA ASN A 311 -18.43 -2.47 -8.91
C ASN A 311 -18.11 -1.65 -10.16
N LYS A 312 -18.86 -0.58 -10.42
CA LYS A 312 -18.50 0.43 -11.41
C LYS A 312 -17.61 1.49 -10.79
N VAL A 313 -16.56 1.89 -11.49
CA VAL A 313 -15.73 3.03 -11.10
C VAL A 313 -16.56 4.30 -11.20
N VAL A 314 -16.69 5.02 -10.09
CA VAL A 314 -17.51 6.24 -9.97
C VAL A 314 -16.68 7.50 -9.72
N SER A 315 -15.45 7.33 -9.23
CA SER A 315 -14.52 8.45 -9.01
C SER A 315 -13.08 7.98 -9.04
N ASN A 316 -12.20 8.85 -9.51
CA ASN A 316 -10.76 8.66 -9.47
C ASN A 316 -10.09 9.90 -8.85
N PRO A 317 -10.05 10.05 -7.51
CA PRO A 317 -9.34 11.15 -6.87
C PRO A 317 -7.86 11.21 -7.29
N GLY A 318 -7.47 12.29 -7.97
CA GLY A 318 -6.15 12.46 -8.58
C GLY A 318 -5.97 11.79 -9.94
N GLY A 319 -7.01 11.11 -10.46
CA GLY A 319 -7.07 10.53 -11.81
C GLY A 319 -8.07 11.23 -12.71
N THR A 320 -8.14 10.82 -13.98
CA THR A 320 -9.13 11.32 -14.94
C THR A 320 -10.54 10.83 -14.59
N PRO A 321 -11.61 11.56 -14.98
CA PRO A 321 -12.98 11.09 -14.77
C PRO A 321 -13.21 9.69 -15.35
N PRO A 322 -14.00 8.84 -14.69
CA PRO A 322 -14.38 7.56 -15.26
C PRO A 322 -15.35 7.76 -16.43
N GLU A 323 -14.96 7.28 -17.60
CA GLU A 323 -15.79 7.33 -18.81
C GLU A 323 -16.22 5.92 -19.20
N TYR A 324 -17.49 5.76 -19.60
CA TYR A 324 -18.04 4.49 -20.07
C TYR A 324 -18.54 4.62 -21.51
N LYS A 325 -18.15 3.69 -22.38
CA LYS A 325 -18.66 3.56 -23.74
C LYS A 325 -19.28 2.17 -23.91
N GLY A 326 -20.57 2.11 -24.22
CA GLY A 326 -21.28 0.82 -24.32
C GLY A 326 -21.24 0.00 -23.02
N GLY A 327 -21.17 0.64 -21.86
CA GLY A 327 -21.05 -0.04 -20.56
C GLY A 327 -19.64 -0.47 -20.17
N VAL A 328 -18.64 -0.24 -21.03
CA VAL A 328 -17.22 -0.59 -20.80
C VAL A 328 -16.45 0.63 -20.32
N LEU A 329 -15.76 0.50 -19.18
CA LEU A 329 -14.88 1.53 -18.65
C LEU A 329 -13.73 1.80 -19.64
N GLN A 330 -13.49 3.06 -19.94
CA GLN A 330 -12.36 3.49 -20.78
C GLN A 330 -11.10 3.62 -19.94
N GLN A 331 -9.95 3.79 -20.62
CA GLN A 331 -8.63 3.98 -19.97
C GLN A 331 -8.67 5.16 -19.00
N VAL A 332 -8.20 4.92 -17.78
CA VAL A 332 -8.07 5.94 -16.72
C VAL A 332 -6.58 6.21 -16.50
N TYR A 333 -6.25 7.49 -16.36
CA TYR A 333 -4.88 7.94 -16.14
C TYR A 333 -4.84 8.91 -14.95
N GLN A 334 -3.63 9.18 -14.45
CA GLN A 334 -3.45 10.28 -13.50
C GLN A 334 -3.90 11.60 -14.13
N ALA A 335 -4.55 12.46 -13.36
CA ALA A 335 -4.89 13.81 -13.77
C ALA A 335 -3.63 14.69 -13.92
N PRO A 336 -3.67 15.75 -14.78
CA PRO A 336 -2.51 16.60 -15.04
C PRO A 336 -1.92 17.26 -13.79
N GLU A 337 -2.74 17.50 -12.76
CA GLU A 337 -2.37 18.19 -11.51
C GLU A 337 -1.46 17.37 -10.60
N LYS A 338 -1.25 16.09 -10.88
CA LYS A 338 -0.30 15.18 -10.22
C LYS A 338 -0.33 15.26 -8.69
N THR A 339 -1.46 14.90 -8.10
CA THR A 339 -1.65 14.94 -6.64
C THR A 339 -0.77 13.92 -5.90
N PHE A 340 -0.57 12.73 -6.48
CA PHE A 340 0.17 11.61 -5.91
C PHE A 340 1.31 11.17 -6.83
N TYR A 341 2.32 10.50 -6.24
CA TYR A 341 3.35 9.76 -6.98
C TYR A 341 2.86 8.35 -7.33
N HIS A 342 2.74 7.50 -6.32
CA HIS A 342 2.35 6.10 -6.45
C HIS A 342 1.37 5.78 -5.32
N GLY A 343 0.06 5.89 -5.57
CA GLY A 343 -0.96 5.51 -4.61
C GLY A 343 -0.90 4.00 -4.33
N HIS A 344 -0.44 3.62 -3.13
CA HIS A 344 -0.23 2.21 -2.81
C HIS A 344 -1.41 1.62 -2.05
N ASP A 345 -1.88 2.31 -1.04
CA ASP A 345 -3.02 1.87 -0.24
C ASP A 345 -3.88 3.04 0.21
N VAL A 346 -5.09 2.72 0.65
CA VAL A 346 -6.04 3.65 1.24
C VAL A 346 -6.64 3.09 2.52
N CYS A 347 -6.79 3.94 3.54
CA CYS A 347 -7.60 3.67 4.72
C CYS A 347 -8.78 4.64 4.75
N ILE A 348 -9.95 4.19 5.12
CA ILE A 348 -11.16 5.02 5.21
C ILE A 348 -11.65 4.98 6.66
N ASP A 349 -11.72 6.15 7.30
CA ASP A 349 -12.24 6.28 8.65
C ASP A 349 -13.78 6.36 8.69
N GLU A 350 -14.34 6.39 9.90
CA GLU A 350 -15.79 6.51 10.11
C GLU A 350 -16.37 7.83 9.60
N ASP A 351 -15.55 8.90 9.51
CA ASP A 351 -15.95 10.21 8.96
C ASP A 351 -15.84 10.25 7.42
N LYS A 352 -15.52 9.12 6.78
CA LYS A 352 -15.30 8.98 5.33
C LYS A 352 -14.12 9.79 4.80
N SER A 353 -13.18 10.17 5.66
CA SER A 353 -11.88 10.64 5.21
C SER A 353 -11.07 9.46 4.66
N VAL A 354 -10.30 9.70 3.61
CA VAL A 354 -9.44 8.70 2.98
C VAL A 354 -7.99 9.08 3.24
N TYR A 355 -7.22 8.15 3.78
CA TYR A 355 -5.78 8.29 4.01
C TYR A 355 -5.04 7.50 2.96
N VAL A 356 -4.21 8.18 2.17
CA VAL A 356 -3.52 7.59 1.01
C VAL A 356 -2.06 7.35 1.37
N CYS A 357 -1.67 6.09 1.42
CA CYS A 357 -0.28 5.66 1.54
C CYS A 357 0.37 5.62 0.16
N GLN A 358 1.67 5.93 0.09
CA GLN A 358 2.39 5.99 -1.17
C GLN A 358 3.73 5.25 -1.09
N TRP A 359 4.01 4.46 -2.11
CA TRP A 359 5.29 3.79 -2.31
C TRP A 359 6.19 4.61 -3.24
N ASN A 360 7.50 4.58 -3.00
CA ASN A 360 8.51 5.27 -3.81
C ASN A 360 8.15 6.75 -4.13
N ALA A 361 7.74 7.45 -3.09
CA ALA A 361 7.20 8.81 -3.18
C ALA A 361 8.09 9.84 -2.46
N ALA A 362 9.41 9.71 -2.59
CA ALA A 362 10.40 10.60 -2.00
C ALA A 362 10.19 10.80 -0.48
N PHE A 363 9.97 9.70 0.26
CA PHE A 363 9.72 9.70 1.71
C PHE A 363 8.47 10.49 2.13
N THR A 364 7.47 10.56 1.25
CA THR A 364 6.25 11.33 1.50
C THR A 364 5.38 10.64 2.55
N ALA A 365 4.98 11.38 3.56
CA ALA A 365 4.00 10.94 4.56
C ALA A 365 2.62 10.67 3.94
N PRO A 366 1.72 9.92 4.62
CA PRO A 366 0.37 9.70 4.14
C PRO A 366 -0.39 11.02 3.91
N VAL A 367 -1.21 11.05 2.86
CA VAL A 367 -2.04 12.20 2.49
C VAL A 367 -3.46 11.95 2.94
N LYS A 368 -4.06 12.90 3.66
CA LYS A 368 -5.48 12.84 4.02
C LYS A 368 -6.34 13.50 2.96
N LEU A 369 -7.43 12.85 2.60
CA LEU A 369 -8.48 13.35 1.74
C LEU A 369 -9.76 13.49 2.57
N THR A 370 -10.21 14.70 2.80
CA THR A 370 -11.46 14.98 3.53
C THR A 370 -12.61 15.15 2.54
N ARG A 371 -13.67 14.37 2.69
CA ARG A 371 -14.84 14.45 1.81
C ARG A 371 -15.51 15.82 1.89
N VAL A 372 -15.91 16.39 0.74
CA VAL A 372 -16.59 17.69 0.61
C VAL A 372 -17.96 17.54 -0.04
#